data_6ca5c6e3a97a00e8f3582b2b2c0623fb
#
_entry.id   6ca5c6e3a97a00e8f3582b2b2c0623fb
#
_cell.length_a   1.000
_cell.length_b   1.000
_cell.length_c   1.000
_cell.angle_alpha   90.00
_cell.angle_beta   90.00
_cell.angle_gamma   90.00
#
_symmetry.space_group_name_H-M   'P 1'
#
loop_
_entity.id
_entity.type
_entity.pdbx_description
1 polymer ?
#
loop_
_entity_poly.entity_id
_entity_poly.type
_entity_poly.pdbx_seq_one_letter_code
_entity_poly.pdbx_strand_id
1 'polypeptide(L)'
;AGSDEKVAACRKLGAEAAINYKTEKVADSVKKIAPNGVNVWWETTREADFDAIVNTMASRGRIVLMAGRDARPPFPVGPFYVKGCSLHGFAMFNATPEEQRRASEDINRWLAEKKLDVPIGKTFKLSESAEAHRLLEENTLGKAGTLTGKVVVVP
;
A
#
# COMPACT_ATOMS: atom_id res chain seq x y z
N ALA A 1 -6.59 -6.06 -1.89
CA ALA A 1 -7.21 -6.16 -0.57
C ALA A 1 -7.39 -7.62 -0.18
N GLY A 2 -7.66 -7.91 1.10
CA GLY A 2 -7.71 -9.31 1.61
C GLY A 2 -9.13 -9.78 1.99
N SER A 3 -10.17 -9.06 1.60
CA SER A 3 -11.57 -9.47 1.73
C SER A 3 -12.44 -8.65 0.78
N ASP A 4 -13.63 -9.15 0.49
CA ASP A 4 -14.58 -8.45 -0.40
C ASP A 4 -15.06 -7.13 0.19
N GLU A 5 -15.20 -7.03 1.51
CA GLU A 5 -15.48 -5.77 2.21
C GLU A 5 -14.39 -4.73 1.96
N LYS A 6 -13.10 -5.14 2.06
CA LYS A 6 -11.97 -4.25 1.80
C LYS A 6 -11.85 -3.88 0.32
N VAL A 7 -12.22 -4.78 -0.59
CA VAL A 7 -12.34 -4.49 -2.03
C VAL A 7 -13.42 -3.43 -2.26
N ALA A 8 -14.59 -3.57 -1.64
CA ALA A 8 -15.66 -2.57 -1.72
C ALA A 8 -15.22 -1.21 -1.16
N ALA A 9 -14.51 -1.20 -0.03
CA ALA A 9 -13.95 0.02 0.54
C ALA A 9 -12.94 0.72 -0.40
N CYS A 10 -12.05 -0.03 -1.06
CA CYS A 10 -11.12 0.53 -2.06
C CYS A 10 -11.87 1.20 -3.21
N ARG A 11 -12.91 0.56 -3.73
CA ARG A 11 -13.75 1.14 -4.82
C ARG A 11 -14.47 2.39 -4.36
N LYS A 12 -15.03 2.40 -3.14
CA LYS A 12 -15.67 3.58 -2.55
C LYS A 12 -14.71 4.77 -2.42
N LEU A 13 -13.42 4.48 -2.15
CA LEU A 13 -12.36 5.48 -2.09
C LEU A 13 -11.83 5.92 -3.46
N GLY A 14 -12.44 5.48 -4.56
CA GLY A 14 -12.10 5.93 -5.90
C GLY A 14 -11.16 5.02 -6.69
N ALA A 15 -10.84 3.81 -6.20
CA ALA A 15 -10.09 2.86 -7.00
C ALA A 15 -10.95 2.37 -8.18
N GLU A 16 -10.45 2.52 -9.40
CA GLU A 16 -11.09 2.05 -10.62
C GLU A 16 -11.26 0.52 -10.61
N ALA A 17 -10.25 -0.18 -10.06
CA ALA A 17 -10.28 -1.61 -9.84
C ALA A 17 -9.71 -1.97 -8.48
N ALA A 18 -10.21 -3.04 -7.88
CA ALA A 18 -9.70 -3.58 -6.63
C ALA A 18 -9.76 -5.12 -6.67
N ILE A 19 -8.69 -5.75 -6.22
CA ILE A 19 -8.45 -7.19 -6.34
C ILE A 19 -8.46 -7.81 -4.94
N ASN A 20 -9.20 -8.92 -4.79
CA ASN A 20 -9.11 -9.76 -3.59
C ASN A 20 -8.01 -10.81 -3.79
N TYR A 21 -6.82 -10.57 -3.23
CA TYR A 21 -5.66 -11.45 -3.40
C TYR A 21 -5.82 -12.84 -2.74
N LYS A 22 -6.86 -13.06 -1.95
CA LYS A 22 -7.16 -14.38 -1.40
C LYS A 22 -7.93 -15.29 -2.36
N THR A 23 -8.65 -14.69 -3.29
CA THR A 23 -9.50 -15.40 -4.26
C THR A 23 -9.03 -15.25 -5.70
N GLU A 24 -8.17 -14.26 -5.96
CA GLU A 24 -7.67 -13.94 -7.28
C GLU A 24 -6.13 -13.88 -7.30
N LYS A 25 -5.52 -14.29 -8.41
CA LYS A 25 -4.10 -14.04 -8.67
C LYS A 25 -3.90 -12.60 -9.10
N VAL A 26 -3.22 -11.81 -8.29
CA VAL A 26 -3.02 -10.37 -8.52
C VAL A 26 -2.43 -10.08 -9.90
N ALA A 27 -1.39 -10.82 -10.33
CA ALA A 27 -0.76 -10.62 -11.62
C ALA A 27 -1.72 -10.84 -12.80
N ASP A 28 -2.59 -11.87 -12.72
CA ASP A 28 -3.56 -12.17 -13.77
C ASP A 28 -4.66 -11.10 -13.83
N SER A 29 -5.13 -10.64 -12.67
CA SER A 29 -6.14 -9.58 -12.57
C SER A 29 -5.59 -8.24 -13.04
N VAL A 30 -4.35 -7.88 -12.66
CA VAL A 30 -3.68 -6.67 -13.16
C VAL A 30 -3.51 -6.72 -14.68
N LYS A 31 -3.15 -7.86 -15.26
CA LYS A 31 -2.98 -8.01 -16.70
C LYS A 31 -4.29 -7.82 -17.48
N LYS A 32 -5.43 -8.19 -16.90
CA LYS A 32 -6.76 -7.93 -17.49
C LYS A 32 -7.12 -6.45 -17.47
N ILE A 33 -6.78 -5.74 -16.36
CA ILE A 33 -7.07 -4.32 -16.16
C ILE A 33 -6.11 -3.44 -16.98
N ALA A 34 -4.83 -3.81 -16.99
CA ALA A 34 -3.75 -3.10 -17.67
C ALA A 34 -2.98 -4.04 -18.59
N PRO A 35 -3.51 -4.37 -19.78
CA PRO A 35 -2.90 -5.36 -20.68
C PRO A 35 -1.50 -4.97 -21.18
N ASN A 36 -1.21 -3.67 -21.22
CA ASN A 36 0.11 -3.13 -21.58
C ASN A 36 1.05 -2.98 -20.36
N GLY A 37 0.63 -3.45 -19.19
CA GLY A 37 1.32 -3.32 -17.91
C GLY A 37 1.05 -2.01 -17.20
N VAL A 38 1.50 -1.93 -15.94
CA VAL A 38 1.33 -0.75 -15.08
C VAL A 38 2.57 0.16 -15.14
N ASN A 39 2.36 1.46 -15.11
CA ASN A 39 3.45 2.44 -15.18
C ASN A 39 4.09 2.71 -13.81
N VAL A 40 3.31 2.54 -12.73
CA VAL A 40 3.78 2.72 -11.37
C VAL A 40 3.26 1.57 -10.51
N TRP A 41 4.17 0.90 -9.81
CA TRP A 41 3.85 -0.09 -8.79
C TRP A 41 4.33 0.41 -7.44
N TRP A 42 3.42 0.56 -6.50
CA TRP A 42 3.76 0.91 -5.12
C TRP A 42 3.68 -0.33 -4.24
N GLU A 43 4.86 -0.87 -3.87
CA GLU A 43 4.97 -2.07 -3.07
C GLU A 43 5.04 -1.72 -1.58
N THR A 44 4.05 -2.20 -0.85
CA THR A 44 3.87 -1.94 0.59
C THR A 44 3.86 -3.21 1.43
N THR A 45 4.04 -4.37 0.81
CA THR A 45 4.08 -5.65 1.52
C THR A 45 5.47 -5.91 2.11
N ARG A 46 5.53 -6.78 3.12
CA ARG A 46 6.81 -7.17 3.74
C ARG A 46 7.63 -8.11 2.88
N GLU A 47 6.98 -8.86 2.01
CA GLU A 47 7.58 -9.88 1.15
C GLU A 47 7.17 -9.58 -0.30
N ALA A 48 7.96 -8.77 -0.99
CA ALA A 48 7.71 -8.41 -2.37
C ALA A 48 7.97 -9.60 -3.29
N ASP A 49 7.02 -9.92 -4.17
CA ASP A 49 7.19 -10.85 -5.27
C ASP A 49 7.65 -10.08 -6.51
N PHE A 50 8.97 -9.88 -6.64
CA PHE A 50 9.53 -9.11 -7.76
C PHE A 50 9.32 -9.77 -9.12
N ASP A 51 9.21 -11.11 -9.20
CA ASP A 51 8.88 -11.77 -10.44
C ASP A 51 7.49 -11.38 -10.94
N ALA A 52 6.48 -11.46 -10.07
CA ALA A 52 5.13 -11.03 -10.38
C ALA A 52 5.08 -9.53 -10.70
N ILE A 53 5.73 -8.69 -9.88
CA ILE A 53 5.76 -7.24 -10.05
C ILE A 53 6.36 -6.87 -11.40
N VAL A 54 7.59 -7.29 -11.69
CA VAL A 54 8.29 -6.92 -12.93
C VAL A 54 7.57 -7.45 -14.18
N ASN A 55 6.97 -8.65 -14.10
CA ASN A 55 6.19 -9.20 -15.20
C ASN A 55 4.94 -8.37 -15.51
N THR A 56 4.34 -7.69 -14.51
CA THR A 56 3.17 -6.83 -14.70
C THR A 56 3.51 -5.38 -15.07
N MET A 57 4.79 -4.97 -14.98
CA MET A 57 5.19 -3.61 -15.34
C MET A 57 5.10 -3.36 -16.85
N ALA A 58 4.70 -2.15 -17.20
CA ALA A 58 4.89 -1.60 -18.55
C ALA A 58 6.39 -1.28 -18.80
N SER A 59 6.76 -1.09 -20.06
CA SER A 59 8.09 -0.58 -20.41
C SER A 59 8.33 0.78 -19.72
N ARG A 60 9.54 0.96 -19.16
CA ARG A 60 9.95 2.15 -18.39
C ARG A 60 9.10 2.42 -17.14
N GLY A 61 8.44 1.38 -16.61
CA GLY A 61 7.68 1.47 -15.38
C GLY A 61 8.56 1.72 -14.16
N ARG A 62 7.95 2.27 -13.11
CA ARG A 62 8.61 2.65 -11.86
C ARG A 62 8.04 1.83 -10.71
N ILE A 63 8.90 1.20 -9.94
CA ILE A 63 8.55 0.46 -8.73
C ILE A 63 8.99 1.30 -7.53
N VAL A 64 8.08 1.59 -6.60
CA VAL A 64 8.38 2.26 -5.34
C VAL A 64 8.26 1.25 -4.21
N LEU A 65 9.34 1.01 -3.50
CA LEU A 65 9.44 0.03 -2.42
C LEU A 65 9.55 0.76 -1.07
N MET A 66 8.67 0.44 -0.12
CA MET A 66 8.66 1.09 1.20
C MET A 66 8.47 0.14 2.38
N ALA A 67 8.58 -1.16 2.18
CA ALA A 67 8.44 -2.16 3.25
C ALA A 67 9.44 -3.31 3.08
N GLY A 68 9.46 -4.26 4.03
CA GLY A 68 10.31 -5.44 3.94
C GLY A 68 11.76 -5.20 4.39
N ARG A 69 11.99 -4.49 5.51
CA ARG A 69 13.34 -4.14 6.04
C ARG A 69 14.33 -5.30 6.00
N ASP A 70 13.90 -6.48 6.41
CA ASP A 70 14.78 -7.64 6.57
C ASP A 70 14.64 -8.66 5.43
N ALA A 71 13.74 -8.38 4.47
CA ALA A 71 13.48 -9.26 3.34
C ALA A 71 14.67 -9.30 2.37
N ARG A 72 14.87 -10.45 1.75
CA ARG A 72 15.89 -10.69 0.72
C ARG A 72 15.29 -11.50 -0.42
N PRO A 73 14.24 -10.97 -1.10
CA PRO A 73 13.57 -11.68 -2.18
C PRO A 73 14.46 -11.83 -3.41
N PRO A 74 14.26 -12.89 -4.23
CA PRO A 74 14.85 -12.98 -5.55
C PRO A 74 14.46 -11.78 -6.42
N PHE A 75 15.34 -11.40 -7.35
CA PHE A 75 15.08 -10.28 -8.25
C PHE A 75 15.29 -10.66 -9.71
N PRO A 76 14.30 -10.50 -10.61
CA PRO A 76 14.36 -10.89 -12.01
C PRO A 76 15.13 -9.85 -12.84
N VAL A 77 16.45 -9.85 -12.76
CA VAL A 77 17.35 -8.88 -13.39
C VAL A 77 17.10 -8.74 -14.89
N GLY A 78 17.01 -9.87 -15.62
CA GLY A 78 16.81 -9.88 -17.06
C GLY A 78 15.53 -9.13 -17.50
N PRO A 79 14.33 -9.57 -17.08
CA PRO A 79 13.08 -8.87 -17.40
C PRO A 79 13.06 -7.42 -16.96
N PHE A 80 13.69 -7.09 -15.83
CA PHE A 80 13.75 -5.74 -15.30
C PHE A 80 14.51 -4.78 -16.23
N TYR A 81 15.76 -5.12 -16.63
CA TYR A 81 16.53 -4.23 -17.49
C TYR A 81 16.00 -4.20 -18.92
N VAL A 82 15.48 -5.31 -19.44
CA VAL A 82 14.90 -5.34 -20.79
C VAL A 82 13.70 -4.40 -20.92
N LYS A 83 12.87 -4.32 -19.89
CA LYS A 83 11.75 -3.37 -19.85
C LYS A 83 12.21 -1.92 -19.55
N GLY A 84 13.47 -1.70 -19.18
CA GLY A 84 13.97 -0.38 -18.76
C GLY A 84 13.28 0.16 -17.51
N CYS A 85 12.84 -0.72 -16.61
CA CYS A 85 12.19 -0.34 -15.36
C CYS A 85 13.16 0.34 -14.40
N SER A 86 12.64 1.11 -13.45
CA SER A 86 13.39 1.66 -12.32
C SER A 86 12.80 1.23 -10.98
N LEU A 87 13.66 1.09 -9.97
CA LEU A 87 13.30 0.74 -8.61
C LEU A 87 13.75 1.87 -7.68
N HIS A 88 12.80 2.38 -6.88
CA HIS A 88 13.03 3.48 -5.96
C HIS A 88 12.69 3.04 -4.54
N GLY A 89 13.62 3.25 -3.61
CA GLY A 89 13.35 3.11 -2.18
C GLY A 89 12.69 4.37 -1.63
N PHE A 90 11.72 4.20 -0.74
CA PHE A 90 11.08 5.30 -0.03
C PHE A 90 10.97 4.99 1.46
N ALA A 91 11.45 5.92 2.29
CA ALA A 91 11.27 5.89 3.73
C ALA A 91 10.94 7.30 4.22
N MET A 92 9.71 7.51 4.69
CA MET A 92 9.22 8.84 5.06
C MET A 92 10.06 9.53 6.14
N PHE A 93 10.67 8.77 7.05
CA PHE A 93 11.50 9.32 8.12
C PHE A 93 12.87 9.82 7.65
N ASN A 94 13.25 9.55 6.39
CA ASN A 94 14.45 10.11 5.76
C ASN A 94 14.14 11.43 5.01
N ALA A 95 12.86 11.81 4.92
CA ALA A 95 12.47 13.06 4.29
C ALA A 95 12.99 14.26 5.09
N THR A 96 13.47 15.27 4.39
CA THR A 96 13.90 16.53 5.01
C THR A 96 12.71 17.25 5.67
N PRO A 97 12.95 18.14 6.64
CA PRO A 97 11.89 18.96 7.23
C PRO A 97 11.07 19.73 6.18
N GLU A 98 11.69 20.19 5.12
CA GLU A 98 11.04 20.88 4.01
C GLU A 98 10.08 19.97 3.25
N GLU A 99 10.52 18.75 2.90
CA GLU A 99 9.68 17.75 2.23
C GLU A 99 8.51 17.31 3.12
N GLN A 100 8.74 17.12 4.42
CA GLN A 100 7.68 16.77 5.37
C GLN A 100 6.65 17.90 5.50
N ARG A 101 7.08 19.16 5.55
CA ARG A 101 6.19 20.31 5.59
C ARG A 101 5.32 20.39 4.33
N ARG A 102 5.92 20.29 3.15
CA ARG A 102 5.19 20.28 1.86
C ARG A 102 4.18 19.14 1.78
N ALA A 103 4.58 17.93 2.18
CA ALA A 103 3.68 16.79 2.22
C ALA A 103 2.50 17.02 3.18
N SER A 104 2.74 17.62 4.35
CA SER A 104 1.69 17.95 5.31
C SER A 104 0.72 19.00 4.78
N GLU A 105 1.23 20.04 4.10
CA GLU A 105 0.42 21.08 3.46
C GLU A 105 -0.48 20.47 2.37
N ASP A 106 0.06 19.58 1.52
CA ASP A 106 -0.69 18.89 0.48
C ASP A 106 -1.76 17.97 1.07
N ILE A 107 -1.42 17.18 2.09
CA ILE A 107 -2.36 16.28 2.77
C ILE A 107 -3.51 17.08 3.40
N ASN A 108 -3.19 18.15 4.12
CA ASN A 108 -4.20 19.00 4.76
C ASN A 108 -5.13 19.63 3.71
N ARG A 109 -4.58 20.11 2.60
CA ARG A 109 -5.39 20.64 1.50
C ARG A 109 -6.32 19.59 0.93
N TRP A 110 -5.83 18.37 0.65
CA TRP A 110 -6.65 17.30 0.09
C TRP A 110 -7.74 16.82 1.04
N LEU A 111 -7.47 16.80 2.34
CA LEU A 111 -8.49 16.49 3.36
C LEU A 111 -9.57 17.59 3.39
N ALA A 112 -9.18 18.87 3.36
CA ALA A 112 -10.13 20.00 3.34
C ALA A 112 -10.98 20.01 2.05
N GLU A 113 -10.38 19.67 0.92
CA GLU A 113 -11.05 19.57 -0.38
C GLU A 113 -11.84 18.25 -0.56
N LYS A 114 -11.85 17.37 0.45
CA LYS A 114 -12.47 16.02 0.41
C LYS A 114 -11.95 15.14 -0.75
N LYS A 115 -10.73 15.39 -1.21
CA LYS A 115 -10.02 14.56 -2.19
C LYS A 115 -9.29 13.37 -1.55
N LEU A 116 -9.06 13.44 -0.25
CA LEU A 116 -8.49 12.39 0.56
C LEU A 116 -9.47 12.08 1.69
N ASP A 117 -9.83 10.82 1.85
CA ASP A 117 -10.63 10.31 2.96
C ASP A 117 -9.82 9.23 3.70
N VAL A 118 -9.89 9.27 5.02
CA VAL A 118 -9.19 8.33 5.88
C VAL A 118 -10.22 7.62 6.75
N PRO A 119 -10.67 6.43 6.36
CA PRO A 119 -11.62 5.67 7.15
C PRO A 119 -11.09 5.38 8.56
N ILE A 120 -11.87 5.69 9.58
CA ILE A 120 -11.59 5.34 10.97
C ILE A 120 -12.23 3.99 11.27
N GLY A 121 -11.40 2.99 11.53
CA GLY A 121 -11.85 1.63 11.83
C GLY A 121 -12.19 1.44 13.29
N LYS A 122 -11.44 2.07 14.20
CA LYS A 122 -11.66 1.98 15.64
C LYS A 122 -11.13 3.22 16.35
N THR A 123 -11.90 3.71 17.33
CA THR A 123 -11.46 4.79 18.23
C THR A 123 -11.33 4.25 19.64
N PHE A 124 -10.27 4.64 20.34
CA PHE A 124 -9.98 4.30 21.73
C PHE A 124 -9.76 5.59 22.54
N LYS A 125 -10.00 5.53 23.84
CA LYS A 125 -9.56 6.57 24.78
C LYS A 125 -8.04 6.47 25.00
N LEU A 126 -7.41 7.55 25.41
CA LEU A 126 -5.98 7.54 25.73
C LEU A 126 -5.61 6.48 26.79
N SER A 127 -6.50 6.27 27.78
CA SER A 127 -6.35 5.22 28.80
C SER A 127 -6.39 3.80 28.24
N GLU A 128 -6.90 3.61 27.03
CA GLU A 128 -7.02 2.32 26.34
C GLU A 128 -5.92 2.10 25.28
N SER A 129 -4.83 2.86 25.34
CA SER A 129 -3.73 2.80 24.35
C SER A 129 -3.15 1.39 24.21
N ALA A 130 -3.04 0.63 25.31
CA ALA A 130 -2.56 -0.75 25.28
C ALA A 130 -3.47 -1.66 24.42
N GLU A 131 -4.79 -1.46 24.48
CA GLU A 131 -5.76 -2.21 23.67
C GLU A 131 -5.65 -1.83 22.19
N ALA A 132 -5.45 -0.54 21.90
CA ALA A 132 -5.24 -0.05 20.55
C ALA A 132 -4.00 -0.70 19.90
N HIS A 133 -2.88 -0.79 20.64
CA HIS A 133 -1.67 -1.47 20.19
C HIS A 133 -1.90 -2.97 19.98
N ARG A 134 -2.56 -3.64 20.92
CA ARG A 134 -2.87 -5.08 20.81
C ARG A 134 -3.70 -5.37 19.55
N LEU A 135 -4.73 -4.58 19.28
CA LEU A 135 -5.54 -4.71 18.06
C LEU A 135 -4.67 -4.58 16.80
N LEU A 136 -3.74 -3.63 16.74
CA LEU A 136 -2.84 -3.47 15.60
C LEU A 136 -1.88 -4.65 15.45
N GLU A 137 -1.34 -5.18 16.54
CA GLU A 137 -0.45 -6.34 16.54
C GLU A 137 -1.19 -7.59 16.03
N GLU A 138 -2.38 -7.86 16.55
CA GLU A 138 -3.21 -9.00 16.12
C GLU A 138 -3.53 -8.92 14.62
N ASN A 139 -3.85 -7.72 14.10
CA ASN A 139 -4.14 -7.56 12.69
C ASN A 139 -2.91 -7.58 11.80
N THR A 140 -1.76 -7.12 12.28
CA THR A 140 -0.53 -6.98 11.48
C THR A 140 0.37 -8.21 11.59
N LEU A 141 0.68 -8.64 12.80
CA LEU A 141 1.54 -9.80 13.08
C LEU A 141 0.73 -11.09 13.13
N GLY A 142 -0.40 -11.07 13.82
CA GLY A 142 -1.33 -12.19 13.93
C GLY A 142 -2.14 -12.47 12.66
N LYS A 143 -2.11 -11.56 11.67
CA LYS A 143 -2.83 -11.68 10.39
C LYS A 143 -4.35 -11.89 10.56
N ALA A 144 -4.94 -11.38 11.65
CA ALA A 144 -6.37 -11.56 11.94
C ALA A 144 -7.27 -10.93 10.85
N GLY A 145 -6.84 -9.82 10.26
CA GLY A 145 -7.50 -9.20 9.11
C GLY A 145 -8.88 -8.58 9.42
N THR A 146 -9.21 -8.41 10.70
CA THR A 146 -10.51 -7.90 11.16
C THR A 146 -10.62 -6.37 11.14
N LEU A 147 -9.47 -5.66 11.12
CA LEU A 147 -9.43 -4.21 11.10
C LEU A 147 -9.48 -3.66 9.68
N THR A 148 -10.41 -2.73 9.42
CA THR A 148 -10.47 -1.91 8.22
C THR A 148 -10.43 -0.44 8.63
N GLY A 149 -9.51 0.34 8.06
CA GLY A 149 -9.28 1.74 8.42
C GLY A 149 -8.22 1.96 9.51
N LYS A 150 -8.12 3.18 9.98
CA LYS A 150 -7.14 3.60 11.00
C LYS A 150 -7.66 3.36 12.42
N VAL A 151 -6.73 3.05 13.32
CA VAL A 151 -6.98 3.12 14.77
C VAL A 151 -6.60 4.51 15.25
N VAL A 152 -7.52 5.16 15.95
CA VAL A 152 -7.35 6.50 16.50
C VAL A 152 -7.46 6.44 18.02
N VAL A 153 -6.57 7.14 18.71
CA VAL A 153 -6.63 7.32 20.16
C VAL A 153 -6.98 8.79 20.42
N VAL A 154 -8.01 9.02 21.24
CA VAL A 154 -8.47 10.36 21.61
C VAL A 154 -8.29 10.60 23.11
N PRO A 155 -8.10 11.85 23.55
CA PRO A 155 -8.00 12.23 24.96
C PRO A 155 -9.21 11.79 25.78
#